data_3a2683a10d93e359bba13e35360f2b49
#
_entry.id   3a2683a10d93e359bba13e35360f2b49
#
_cell.length_a   1.000
_cell.length_b   1.000
_cell.length_c   1.000
_cell.angle_alpha   90.00
_cell.angle_beta   90.00
_cell.angle_gamma   90.00
#
_symmetry.space_group_name_H-M   'P 1'
#
loop_
_entity.id
_entity.type
_entity.pdbx_description
1 polymer ?
#
loop_
_entity_poly.entity_id
_entity_poly.type
_entity_poly.pdbx_seq_one_letter_code
_entity_poly.pdbx_strand_id
1 'polypeptide(L)'
;VLNAVDNFLEKGRNHLNDDGVDLQEIVDTRLYPDMANFQFQVTSVAHHSMGALKGAEAGEFSPPKGYGEPDYEGLQALVKEAVEFVSSFDVARVEGITGKNMVFRIRGNELPFTVENFFISF
;
A
#
# COMPACT_ATOMS: atom_id res chain seq x y z
N VAL A 1 -7.40 0.84 -9.18
CA VAL A 1 -6.47 -0.20 -8.66
C VAL A 1 -6.95 -0.72 -7.32
N LEU A 2 -7.06 0.08 -6.24
CA LEU A 2 -7.43 -0.37 -4.90
C LEU A 2 -8.72 -1.19 -4.84
N ASN A 3 -9.81 -0.72 -5.46
CA ASN A 3 -11.07 -1.46 -5.52
C ASN A 3 -10.93 -2.82 -6.23
N ALA A 4 -10.06 -2.92 -7.23
CA ALA A 4 -9.78 -4.19 -7.89
C ALA A 4 -9.03 -5.15 -6.97
N VAL A 5 -8.10 -4.62 -6.15
CA VAL A 5 -7.37 -5.41 -5.15
C VAL A 5 -8.31 -5.90 -4.05
N ASP A 6 -9.17 -5.04 -3.51
CA ASP A 6 -10.20 -5.42 -2.53
C ASP A 6 -11.10 -6.53 -3.06
N ASN A 7 -11.61 -6.38 -4.28
CA ASN A 7 -12.47 -7.37 -4.92
C ASN A 7 -11.76 -8.71 -5.16
N PHE A 8 -10.51 -8.72 -5.62
CA PHE A 8 -9.82 -9.98 -5.85
C PHE A 8 -9.45 -10.69 -4.53
N LEU A 9 -9.13 -9.94 -3.48
CA LEU A 9 -8.89 -10.52 -2.16
C LEU A 9 -10.16 -11.21 -1.62
N GLU A 10 -11.32 -10.59 -1.76
CA GLU A 10 -12.58 -11.20 -1.33
C GLU A 10 -12.92 -12.45 -2.16
N LYS A 11 -12.82 -12.34 -3.48
CA LYS A 11 -13.07 -13.47 -4.39
C LYS A 11 -12.06 -14.60 -4.15
N GLY A 12 -10.80 -14.27 -3.96
CA GLY A 12 -9.73 -15.23 -3.67
C GLY A 12 -9.96 -15.96 -2.36
N ARG A 13 -10.33 -15.24 -1.29
CA ARG A 13 -10.66 -15.86 0.00
C ARG A 13 -11.77 -16.91 -0.12
N ASN A 14 -12.85 -16.56 -0.81
CA ASN A 14 -13.98 -17.47 -0.96
C ASN A 14 -13.58 -18.73 -1.74
N HIS A 15 -12.87 -18.57 -2.85
CA HIS A 15 -12.37 -19.70 -3.65
C HIS A 15 -11.41 -20.60 -2.87
N LEU A 16 -10.44 -20.02 -2.17
CA LEU A 16 -9.45 -20.77 -1.39
C LEU A 16 -10.09 -21.51 -0.21
N ASN A 17 -11.08 -20.90 0.45
CA ASN A 17 -11.85 -21.58 1.50
C ASN A 17 -12.68 -22.75 0.95
N ASP A 18 -13.31 -22.58 -0.21
CA ASP A 18 -14.09 -23.64 -0.86
C ASP A 18 -13.18 -24.82 -1.26
N ASP A 19 -11.95 -24.55 -1.65
CA ASP A 19 -10.93 -25.56 -2.00
C ASP A 19 -10.18 -26.12 -0.77
N GLY A 20 -10.46 -25.60 0.45
CA GLY A 20 -9.83 -26.05 1.70
C GLY A 20 -8.36 -25.66 1.83
N VAL A 21 -7.94 -24.60 1.15
CA VAL A 21 -6.56 -24.05 1.21
C VAL A 21 -6.42 -23.15 2.43
N ASP A 22 -5.34 -23.32 3.19
CA ASP A 22 -5.00 -22.42 4.29
C ASP A 22 -4.61 -21.02 3.74
N LEU A 23 -5.35 -20.01 4.14
CA LEU A 23 -5.10 -18.63 3.73
C LEU A 23 -3.70 -18.12 4.15
N GLN A 24 -3.13 -18.64 5.24
CA GLN A 24 -1.79 -18.29 5.67
C GLN A 24 -0.72 -18.77 4.68
N GLU A 25 -0.92 -19.92 4.04
CA GLU A 25 -0.01 -20.39 2.99
C GLU A 25 0.04 -19.41 1.81
N ILE A 26 -1.09 -18.77 1.49
CA ILE A 26 -1.14 -17.76 0.42
C ILE A 26 -0.42 -16.48 0.87
N VAL A 27 -0.63 -16.04 2.10
CA VAL A 27 0.04 -14.85 2.67
C VAL A 27 1.56 -14.98 2.59
N ASP A 28 2.09 -16.17 2.84
CA ASP A 28 3.52 -16.46 2.85
C ASP A 28 4.08 -16.83 1.45
N THR A 29 3.21 -17.08 0.48
CA THR A 29 3.60 -17.51 -0.87
C THR A 29 4.45 -16.44 -1.57
N ARG A 30 5.50 -16.93 -2.24
CA ARG A 30 6.36 -16.16 -3.15
C ARG A 30 6.26 -16.73 -4.55
N LEU A 31 6.16 -15.88 -5.55
CA LEU A 31 6.17 -16.33 -6.95
C LEU A 31 7.54 -16.83 -7.38
N TYR A 32 8.60 -16.36 -6.72
CA TYR A 32 9.97 -16.81 -6.93
C TYR A 32 10.76 -16.70 -5.61
N PRO A 33 11.79 -17.54 -5.37
CA PRO A 33 12.50 -17.60 -4.09
C PRO A 33 13.10 -16.28 -3.58
N ASP A 34 13.51 -15.39 -4.47
CA ASP A 34 14.11 -14.09 -4.15
C ASP A 34 13.09 -12.92 -4.17
N MET A 35 11.83 -13.19 -4.51
CA MET A 35 10.76 -12.19 -4.44
C MET A 35 10.21 -12.06 -3.02
N ALA A 36 9.72 -10.89 -2.69
CA ALA A 36 8.90 -10.70 -1.50
C ALA A 36 7.59 -11.49 -1.61
N ASN A 37 7.05 -11.93 -0.46
CA ASN A 37 5.84 -12.73 -0.39
C ASN A 37 4.57 -11.93 -0.76
N PHE A 38 3.43 -12.63 -0.85
CA PHE A 38 2.13 -12.01 -1.16
C PHE A 38 1.75 -10.92 -0.16
N GLN A 39 2.00 -11.13 1.14
CA GLN A 39 1.78 -10.14 2.19
C GLN A 39 2.46 -8.81 1.85
N PHE A 40 3.74 -8.85 1.48
CA PHE A 40 4.49 -7.63 1.13
C PHE A 40 3.90 -6.95 -0.12
N GLN A 41 3.46 -7.72 -1.13
CA GLN A 41 2.88 -7.15 -2.35
C GLN A 41 1.59 -6.37 -2.03
N VAL A 42 0.68 -6.95 -1.25
CA VAL A 42 -0.58 -6.29 -0.86
C VAL A 42 -0.32 -5.10 0.06
N THR A 43 0.57 -5.24 1.03
CA THR A 43 0.99 -4.13 1.90
C THR A 43 1.57 -2.97 1.08
N SER A 44 2.37 -3.28 0.05
CA SER A 44 2.94 -2.27 -0.84
C SER A 44 1.87 -1.51 -1.62
N VAL A 45 0.80 -2.17 -2.05
CA VAL A 45 -0.33 -1.48 -2.73
C VAL A 45 -0.96 -0.43 -1.81
N ALA A 46 -1.27 -0.78 -0.57
CA ALA A 46 -1.82 0.16 0.41
C ALA A 46 -0.82 1.28 0.75
N HIS A 47 0.46 0.92 0.90
CA HIS A 47 1.51 1.89 1.23
C HIS A 47 1.78 2.89 0.10
N HIS A 48 1.83 2.45 -1.16
CA HIS A 48 2.06 3.33 -2.31
C HIS A 48 0.80 4.12 -2.74
N SER A 49 -0.32 3.89 -2.11
CA SER A 49 -1.54 4.68 -2.29
C SER A 49 -1.84 5.56 -1.06
N MET A 50 -2.45 5.02 -0.03
CA MET A 50 -2.73 5.72 1.22
C MET A 50 -1.46 6.27 1.90
N GLY A 51 -0.43 5.45 2.01
CA GLY A 51 0.83 5.85 2.65
C GLY A 51 1.55 6.97 1.90
N ALA A 52 1.49 6.97 0.57
CA ALA A 52 2.07 8.05 -0.24
C ALA A 52 1.36 9.39 -0.02
N LEU A 53 0.02 9.41 0.10
CA LEU A 53 -0.74 10.61 0.41
C LEU A 53 -0.47 11.10 1.84
N LYS A 54 -0.45 10.20 2.82
CA LYS A 54 -0.04 10.53 4.21
C LYS A 54 1.38 11.09 4.25
N GLY A 55 2.30 10.50 3.47
CA GLY A 55 3.68 10.97 3.33
C GLY A 55 3.78 12.36 2.71
N ALA A 56 2.97 12.65 1.68
CA ALA A 56 2.93 13.97 1.05
C ALA A 56 2.42 15.06 2.03
N GLU A 57 1.45 14.74 2.87
CA GLU A 57 1.01 15.64 3.94
C GLU A 57 2.10 15.85 5.00
N ALA A 58 2.83 14.79 5.36
CA ALA A 58 3.90 14.83 6.36
C ALA A 58 5.23 15.43 5.82
N GLY A 59 5.42 15.49 4.50
CA GLY A 59 6.65 15.94 3.86
C GLY A 59 7.74 14.88 3.76
N GLU A 60 7.44 13.61 4.05
CA GLU A 60 8.39 12.50 3.92
C GLU A 60 7.72 11.17 3.55
N PHE A 61 8.42 10.34 2.80
CA PHE A 61 8.01 8.99 2.45
C PHE A 61 9.20 8.04 2.55
N SER A 62 8.95 6.78 2.85
CA SER A 62 9.96 5.72 2.92
C SER A 62 9.35 4.37 2.50
N PRO A 63 10.14 3.34 2.19
CA PRO A 63 9.60 1.99 1.94
C PRO A 63 8.69 1.49 3.05
N PRO A 64 7.78 0.53 2.77
CA PRO A 64 6.81 0.04 3.74
C PRO A 64 7.46 -0.41 5.04
N LYS A 65 7.00 0.14 6.17
CA LYS A 65 7.40 -0.25 7.52
C LYS A 65 6.25 0.01 8.49
N GLY A 66 6.23 -0.72 9.59
CA GLY A 66 5.24 -0.49 10.65
C GLY A 66 3.87 -1.11 10.41
N TYR A 67 3.71 -1.93 9.36
CA TYR A 67 2.47 -2.65 9.09
C TYR A 67 2.36 -3.98 9.86
N GLY A 68 3.42 -4.40 10.53
CA GLY A 68 3.46 -5.70 11.19
C GLY A 68 3.49 -6.85 10.18
N GLU A 69 2.93 -7.98 10.59
CA GLU A 69 2.78 -9.18 9.77
C GLU A 69 1.29 -9.54 9.67
N PRO A 70 0.49 -8.78 8.89
CA PRO A 70 -0.93 -9.03 8.77
C PRO A 70 -1.19 -10.38 8.11
N ASP A 71 -2.13 -11.15 8.66
CA ASP A 71 -2.72 -12.31 8.03
C ASP A 71 -3.63 -11.89 6.84
N TYR A 72 -4.31 -12.84 6.22
CA TYR A 72 -5.16 -12.55 5.06
C TYR A 72 -6.27 -11.54 5.37
N GLU A 73 -6.94 -11.66 6.52
CA GLU A 73 -8.00 -10.74 6.95
C GLU A 73 -7.42 -9.36 7.25
N GLY A 74 -6.25 -9.31 7.87
CA GLY A 74 -5.51 -8.05 8.09
C GLY A 74 -5.13 -7.35 6.79
N LEU A 75 -4.74 -8.10 5.75
CA LEU A 75 -4.49 -7.55 4.42
C LEU A 75 -5.76 -7.00 3.78
N GLN A 76 -6.90 -7.69 3.90
CA GLN A 76 -8.19 -7.18 3.42
C GLN A 76 -8.59 -5.89 4.15
N ALA A 77 -8.43 -5.86 5.48
CA ALA A 77 -8.73 -4.66 6.28
C ALA A 77 -7.84 -3.48 5.87
N LEU A 78 -6.53 -3.72 5.66
CA LEU A 78 -5.59 -2.71 5.22
C LEU A 78 -5.95 -2.10 3.85
N VAL A 79 -6.34 -2.94 2.90
CA VAL A 79 -6.77 -2.46 1.56
C VAL A 79 -8.06 -1.66 1.65
N LYS A 80 -9.02 -2.08 2.47
CA LYS A 80 -10.27 -1.31 2.71
C LYS A 80 -9.98 0.05 3.34
N GLU A 81 -9.11 0.10 4.35
CA GLU A 81 -8.65 1.37 4.92
C GLU A 81 -8.04 2.28 3.84
N ALA A 82 -7.21 1.72 2.96
CA ALA A 82 -6.61 2.48 1.87
C ALA A 82 -7.66 3.00 0.88
N VAL A 83 -8.67 2.21 0.53
CA VAL A 83 -9.81 2.64 -0.31
C VAL A 83 -10.55 3.82 0.33
N GLU A 84 -10.91 3.69 1.59
CA GLU A 84 -11.63 4.72 2.34
C GLU A 84 -10.81 6.01 2.43
N PHE A 85 -9.54 5.89 2.80
CA PHE A 85 -8.64 7.04 2.94
C PHE A 85 -8.48 7.79 1.62
N VAL A 86 -8.15 7.08 0.51
CA VAL A 86 -7.98 7.70 -0.80
C VAL A 86 -9.29 8.33 -1.30
N SER A 87 -10.43 7.67 -1.05
CA SER A 87 -11.75 8.21 -1.43
C SER A 87 -12.13 9.46 -0.64
N SER A 88 -11.64 9.60 0.59
CA SER A 88 -11.85 10.79 1.44
C SER A 88 -10.88 11.93 1.16
N PHE A 89 -9.88 11.71 0.30
CA PHE A 89 -8.85 12.70 -0.02
C PHE A 89 -9.41 13.71 -1.05
N ASP A 90 -10.00 14.77 -0.54
CA ASP A 90 -10.72 15.76 -1.34
C ASP A 90 -9.79 16.79 -2.02
N VAL A 91 -10.40 17.65 -2.84
CA VAL A 91 -9.67 18.70 -3.60
C VAL A 91 -8.93 19.64 -2.66
N ALA A 92 -9.50 20.01 -1.51
CA ALA A 92 -8.86 20.91 -0.57
C ALA A 92 -7.56 20.31 0.01
N ARG A 93 -7.54 19.01 0.29
CA ARG A 93 -6.33 18.29 0.73
C ARG A 93 -5.29 18.20 -0.40
N VAL A 94 -5.72 17.96 -1.64
CA VAL A 94 -4.82 17.98 -2.81
C VAL A 94 -4.18 19.35 -2.98
N GLU A 95 -4.97 20.42 -2.95
CA GLU A 95 -4.46 21.80 -3.01
C GLU A 95 -3.51 22.10 -1.83
N GLY A 96 -3.82 21.56 -0.65
CA GLY A 96 -3.00 21.71 0.55
C GLY A 96 -1.61 21.09 0.47
N ILE A 97 -1.38 20.10 -0.39
CA ILE A 97 -0.06 19.47 -0.60
C ILE A 97 0.64 19.94 -1.87
N THR A 98 -0.09 20.58 -2.81
CA THR A 98 0.45 21.04 -4.08
C THR A 98 1.60 22.04 -3.87
N GLY A 99 2.69 21.85 -4.60
CA GLY A 99 3.90 22.68 -4.54
C GLY A 99 4.76 22.48 -3.29
N LYS A 100 4.37 21.62 -2.35
CA LYS A 100 5.19 21.31 -1.18
C LYS A 100 6.41 20.46 -1.52
N ASN A 101 7.47 20.64 -0.74
CA ASN A 101 8.62 19.76 -0.78
C ASN A 101 8.39 18.54 0.09
N MET A 102 8.93 17.40 -0.34
CA MET A 102 8.98 16.17 0.45
C MET A 102 10.31 15.45 0.24
N VAL A 103 10.62 14.53 1.13
CA VAL A 103 11.85 13.73 1.09
C VAL A 103 11.49 12.25 1.00
N PHE A 104 12.04 11.56 0.01
CA PHE A 104 12.02 10.10 -0.03
C PHE A 104 13.26 9.54 0.65
N ARG A 105 13.04 8.79 1.75
CA ARG A 105 14.11 8.19 2.54
C ARG A 105 14.27 6.71 2.21
N ILE A 106 15.40 6.32 1.64
CA ILE A 106 15.68 4.93 1.30
C ILE A 106 17.13 4.55 1.59
N ARG A 107 17.33 3.48 2.35
CA ARG A 107 18.67 2.93 2.67
C ARG A 107 19.67 3.97 3.18
N GLY A 108 19.21 4.90 4.00
CA GLY A 108 20.05 5.96 4.57
C GLY A 108 20.27 7.18 3.65
N ASN A 109 19.72 7.16 2.43
CA ASN A 109 19.74 8.30 1.53
C ASN A 109 18.46 9.11 1.63
N GLU A 110 18.58 10.41 1.40
CA GLU A 110 17.49 11.37 1.32
C GLU A 110 17.42 11.93 -0.10
N LEU A 111 16.31 11.67 -0.78
CA LEU A 111 16.08 12.17 -2.13
C LEU A 111 14.99 13.26 -2.07
N PRO A 112 15.33 14.53 -2.38
CA PRO A 112 14.37 15.61 -2.37
C PRO A 112 13.45 15.58 -3.59
N PHE A 113 12.16 15.82 -3.38
CA PHE A 113 11.13 15.96 -4.40
C PHE A 113 10.22 17.14 -4.09
N THR A 114 9.51 17.64 -5.11
CA THR A 114 8.20 18.23 -4.88
C THR A 114 7.16 17.10 -4.84
N VAL A 115 6.03 17.33 -4.20
CA VAL A 115 4.95 16.33 -4.11
C VAL A 115 4.54 15.83 -5.50
N GLU A 116 4.38 16.73 -6.46
CA GLU A 116 4.02 16.39 -7.84
C GLU A 116 5.08 15.49 -8.50
N ASN A 117 6.34 15.86 -8.37
CA ASN A 117 7.43 15.06 -8.97
C ASN A 117 7.53 13.69 -8.31
N PHE A 118 7.27 13.57 -7.02
CA PHE A 118 7.22 12.29 -6.34
C PHE A 118 6.12 11.39 -6.94
N PHE A 119 4.88 11.87 -7.05
CA PHE A 119 3.77 11.08 -7.61
C PHE A 119 3.91 10.73 -9.09
N ILE A 120 4.65 11.53 -9.87
CA ILE A 120 4.93 11.22 -11.28
C ILE A 120 6.07 10.19 -11.41
N SER A 121 6.99 10.16 -10.45
CA SER A 121 8.20 9.31 -10.49
C SER A 121 8.00 7.93 -9.88
N PHE A 122 7.01 7.78 -9.01
CA PHE A 122 6.68 6.56 -8.26
C PHE A 122 5.22 6.14 -8.47
#